data_d141a19a88aff95015e51c1853012164
#
_entry.id   d141a19a88aff95015e51c1853012164
#
_cell.length_a   1.000
_cell.length_b   1.000
_cell.length_c   1.000
_cell.angle_alpha   90.00
_cell.angle_beta   90.00
_cell.angle_gamma   90.00
#
_symmetry.space_group_name_H-M   'P 1'
#
loop_
_entity.id
_entity.type
_entity.pdbx_description
1 polymer ?
#
loop_
_entity_poly.entity_id
_entity_poly.type
_entity_poly.pdbx_seq_one_letter_code
_entity_poly.pdbx_strand_id
1 'polypeptide(L)'
;MTTQQQATGAPRTPRFYLALAVGKAAAAVLKLARRRGGQVPGTVAEAICPDFLARIPKPERVVFVTGTNGKTTTSNLLDDILIESGLDLVTNRAGGNIITGIESSLIKGSTVSGAPKNSVACMELDELSCRRVLPHMTPDILLAVNLYRDNFTRNANPDYIFSVIDASVPASTHLVLNADDLISCRLAPQAHRRTYFSIDRLPDDLEGPEGIVCDLTACPECGGHLEYDWCHLRHLGHAHCTSCGFTNPEPDYLVTHVDKRALEFTVREVCHARDGKAPEYTYRIGAYSITNLYNLVAALVTARELGIAAEELQRILASGKVNVTATRFSETSAREMRLVNSASKGENSTATSTALATICGEPGRKAVVLMLADYYLATNPKKTEYTGWYYQADFEHLAGDDVKQVVVQGANSDDLLLRLLLAGVDPARIKLAETETDAADLIDLEGIDGVFCAYDIFNGEQADRFRDRVTQRIEQA
;
A
#
# COMPACT_ATOMS: atom_id res chain seq x y z
N MET A 1 -13.89 32.20 4.00
CA MET A 1 -13.52 31.33 2.88
C MET A 1 -12.76 32.16 1.86
N THR A 2 -11.44 32.20 1.98
CA THR A 2 -10.56 32.94 1.06
C THR A 2 -10.11 31.96 -0.01
N THR A 3 -10.59 32.14 -1.21
CA THR A 3 -10.12 31.42 -2.41
C THR A 3 -8.63 31.71 -2.57
N GLN A 4 -7.76 30.77 -2.14
CA GLN A 4 -6.35 30.83 -2.48
C GLN A 4 -6.24 30.62 -4.00
N GLN A 5 -5.80 31.67 -4.69
CA GLN A 5 -5.39 31.59 -6.09
C GLN A 5 -4.29 30.54 -6.21
N GLN A 6 -4.63 29.40 -6.84
CA GLN A 6 -3.61 28.47 -7.32
C GLN A 6 -2.62 29.25 -8.16
N ALA A 7 -1.32 29.05 -7.91
CA ALA A 7 -0.26 29.66 -8.68
C ALA A 7 -0.57 29.45 -10.17
N THR A 8 -0.68 30.54 -10.93
CA THR A 8 -0.92 30.51 -12.38
C THR A 8 0.15 29.65 -13.01
N GLY A 9 -0.24 28.49 -13.54
CA GLY A 9 0.70 27.53 -14.16
C GLY A 9 1.54 28.20 -15.24
N ALA A 10 2.69 27.60 -15.56
CA ALA A 10 3.59 28.11 -16.59
C ALA A 10 2.85 28.41 -17.90
N PRO A 11 3.19 29.47 -18.68
CA PRO A 11 2.49 29.85 -19.90
C PRO A 11 2.38 28.70 -20.89
N ARG A 12 1.20 28.50 -21.45
CA ARG A 12 0.97 27.44 -22.46
C ARG A 12 1.56 27.84 -23.80
N THR A 13 2.52 27.05 -24.26
CA THR A 13 3.24 27.27 -25.52
C THR A 13 2.63 26.43 -26.64
N PRO A 14 2.90 26.71 -27.93
CA PRO A 14 2.51 25.82 -29.04
C PRO A 14 2.98 24.37 -28.82
N ARG A 15 4.16 24.19 -28.21
CA ARG A 15 4.73 22.87 -27.84
C ARG A 15 3.86 22.13 -26.83
N PHE A 16 3.29 22.83 -25.87
CA PHE A 16 2.32 22.25 -24.93
C PHE A 16 1.06 21.73 -25.63
N TYR A 17 0.49 22.52 -26.56
CA TYR A 17 -0.70 22.09 -27.27
C TYR A 17 -0.44 20.90 -28.21
N LEU A 18 0.74 20.85 -28.82
CA LEU A 18 1.16 19.69 -29.59
C LEU A 18 1.27 18.45 -28.69
N ALA A 19 1.95 18.57 -27.55
CA ALA A 19 2.09 17.49 -26.57
C ALA A 19 0.71 16.99 -26.06
N LEU A 20 -0.20 17.90 -25.76
CA LEU A 20 -1.56 17.57 -25.35
C LEU A 20 -2.33 16.82 -26.46
N ALA A 21 -2.26 17.31 -27.70
CA ALA A 21 -2.95 16.68 -28.84
C ALA A 21 -2.42 15.25 -29.09
N VAL A 22 -1.10 15.08 -29.12
CA VAL A 22 -0.48 13.75 -29.33
C VAL A 22 -0.76 12.83 -28.15
N GLY A 23 -0.70 13.32 -26.89
CA GLY A 23 -1.06 12.55 -25.72
C GLY A 23 -2.53 12.09 -25.74
N LYS A 24 -3.46 12.95 -26.17
CA LYS A 24 -4.88 12.56 -26.35
C LYS A 24 -5.07 11.54 -27.46
N ALA A 25 -4.36 11.69 -28.59
CA ALA A 25 -4.38 10.71 -29.67
C ALA A 25 -3.87 9.34 -29.17
N ALA A 26 -2.75 9.32 -28.43
CA ALA A 26 -2.22 8.10 -27.83
C ALA A 26 -3.25 7.45 -26.88
N ALA A 27 -3.92 8.24 -26.03
CA ALA A 27 -4.97 7.75 -25.13
C ALA A 27 -6.16 7.14 -25.91
N ALA A 28 -6.57 7.77 -27.04
CA ALA A 28 -7.64 7.28 -27.89
C ALA A 28 -7.28 5.96 -28.58
N VAL A 29 -6.06 5.85 -29.11
CA VAL A 29 -5.53 4.61 -29.74
C VAL A 29 -5.50 3.46 -28.73
N LEU A 30 -4.99 3.70 -27.52
CA LEU A 30 -4.96 2.67 -26.46
C LEU A 30 -6.36 2.20 -26.07
N LYS A 31 -7.32 3.14 -25.96
CA LYS A 31 -8.72 2.83 -25.68
C LYS A 31 -9.32 1.94 -26.79
N LEU A 32 -9.09 2.30 -28.05
CA LEU A 32 -9.56 1.53 -29.21
C LEU A 32 -8.92 0.13 -29.27
N ALA A 33 -7.62 0.04 -28.99
CA ALA A 33 -6.89 -1.22 -28.92
C ALA A 33 -7.19 -2.06 -27.68
N ARG A 34 -8.06 -1.60 -26.76
CA ARG A 34 -8.37 -2.24 -25.46
C ARG A 34 -7.12 -2.57 -24.63
N ARG A 35 -6.04 -1.81 -24.79
CA ARG A 35 -4.78 -2.02 -24.06
C ARG A 35 -4.70 -1.13 -22.83
N ARG A 36 -4.21 -1.69 -21.74
CA ARG A 36 -3.86 -0.94 -20.52
C ARG A 36 -2.50 -0.26 -20.74
N GLY A 37 -2.49 1.00 -21.13
CA GLY A 37 -1.28 1.80 -21.32
C GLY A 37 -1.33 3.03 -20.41
N GLY A 38 -1.30 2.81 -19.08
CA GLY A 38 -1.55 3.87 -18.08
C GLY A 38 -0.61 5.07 -18.20
N GLN A 39 0.64 4.89 -18.60
CA GLN A 39 1.67 5.92 -18.66
C GLN A 39 1.95 6.48 -20.06
N VAL A 40 1.58 5.79 -21.13
CA VAL A 40 1.96 6.13 -22.51
C VAL A 40 1.56 7.55 -22.92
N PRO A 41 0.33 8.05 -22.67
CA PRO A 41 -0.03 9.42 -23.02
C PRO A 41 0.86 10.48 -22.39
N GLY A 42 1.21 10.31 -21.09
CA GLY A 42 2.10 11.21 -20.36
C GLY A 42 3.55 11.11 -20.87
N THR A 43 4.05 9.87 -21.08
CA THR A 43 5.41 9.67 -21.62
C THR A 43 5.61 10.39 -22.95
N VAL A 44 4.63 10.29 -23.86
CA VAL A 44 4.70 10.99 -25.15
C VAL A 44 4.58 12.50 -24.98
N ALA A 45 3.72 12.96 -24.07
CA ALA A 45 3.56 14.38 -23.80
C ALA A 45 4.82 14.99 -23.17
N GLU A 46 5.43 14.31 -22.18
CA GLU A 46 6.69 14.74 -21.54
C GLU A 46 7.86 14.75 -22.55
N ALA A 47 7.96 13.78 -23.46
CA ALA A 47 8.98 13.76 -24.50
C ALA A 47 8.87 14.96 -25.45
N ILE A 48 7.65 15.41 -25.77
CA ILE A 48 7.40 16.60 -26.59
C ILE A 48 7.57 17.88 -25.76
N CYS A 49 7.09 17.92 -24.53
CA CYS A 49 7.09 19.10 -23.66
C CYS A 49 7.54 18.66 -22.25
N PRO A 50 8.85 18.72 -21.95
CA PRO A 50 9.41 18.22 -20.68
C PRO A 50 8.82 18.85 -19.40
N ASP A 51 8.27 20.06 -19.50
CA ASP A 51 7.58 20.78 -18.44
C ASP A 51 6.05 20.73 -18.56
N PHE A 52 5.53 19.67 -19.22
CA PHE A 52 4.11 19.49 -19.51
C PHE A 52 3.27 19.58 -18.24
N LEU A 53 3.70 18.89 -17.15
CA LEU A 53 3.00 18.92 -15.87
C LEU A 53 2.86 20.36 -15.32
N ALA A 54 3.87 21.21 -15.47
CA ALA A 54 3.82 22.60 -15.02
C ALA A 54 2.80 23.45 -15.81
N ARG A 55 2.44 23.04 -17.03
CA ARG A 55 1.60 23.82 -17.97
C ARG A 55 0.17 23.35 -18.05
N ILE A 56 -0.10 22.06 -17.79
CA ILE A 56 -1.48 21.55 -17.84
C ILE A 56 -2.27 22.09 -16.64
N PRO A 57 -3.46 22.68 -16.86
CA PRO A 57 -4.33 23.11 -15.77
C PRO A 57 -4.73 21.94 -14.86
N LYS A 58 -4.78 22.21 -13.57
CA LYS A 58 -5.16 21.26 -12.53
C LYS A 58 -6.62 21.43 -12.16
N PRO A 59 -7.28 20.37 -11.65
CA PRO A 59 -8.56 20.49 -10.94
C PRO A 59 -8.47 21.48 -9.77
N GLU A 60 -9.62 21.92 -9.29
CA GLU A 60 -9.72 22.89 -8.19
C GLU A 60 -9.16 22.37 -6.88
N ARG A 61 -9.30 21.05 -6.64
CA ARG A 61 -8.73 20.35 -5.48
C ARG A 61 -7.83 19.22 -5.93
N VAL A 62 -6.71 19.08 -5.26
CA VAL A 62 -5.71 18.04 -5.52
C VAL A 62 -5.43 17.29 -4.25
N VAL A 63 -5.64 15.97 -4.28
CA VAL A 63 -5.31 15.05 -3.20
C VAL A 63 -4.31 14.03 -3.71
N PHE A 64 -3.19 13.88 -3.01
CA PHE A 64 -2.25 12.81 -3.26
C PHE A 64 -2.20 11.84 -2.10
N VAL A 65 -2.08 10.54 -2.42
CA VAL A 65 -1.86 9.45 -1.47
C VAL A 65 -0.47 8.89 -1.73
N THR A 66 0.41 8.97 -0.72
CA THR A 66 1.78 8.43 -0.76
C THR A 66 2.06 7.53 0.44
N GLY A 67 3.23 6.92 0.48
CA GLY A 67 3.65 6.00 1.54
C GLY A 67 4.15 4.68 0.97
N THR A 68 4.83 3.84 1.74
CA THR A 68 5.47 2.63 1.23
C THR A 68 4.46 1.51 0.96
N ASN A 69 3.61 1.21 1.92
CA ASN A 69 2.63 0.13 1.81
C ASN A 69 1.20 0.68 1.92
N GLY A 70 0.26 0.05 1.21
CA GLY A 70 -1.16 0.43 1.27
C GLY A 70 -1.60 1.57 0.35
N LYS A 71 -0.70 2.28 -0.35
CA LYS A 71 -1.03 3.41 -1.25
C LYS A 71 -2.21 3.13 -2.18
N THR A 72 -2.09 2.06 -2.97
CA THR A 72 -3.12 1.70 -3.97
C THR A 72 -4.45 1.35 -3.32
N THR A 73 -4.41 0.61 -2.21
CA THR A 73 -5.63 0.26 -1.47
C THR A 73 -6.29 1.52 -0.90
N THR A 74 -5.52 2.36 -0.23
CA THR A 74 -6.01 3.62 0.36
C THR A 74 -6.53 4.58 -0.69
N SER A 75 -5.81 4.76 -1.81
CA SER A 75 -6.25 5.62 -2.91
C SER A 75 -7.55 5.11 -3.52
N ASN A 76 -7.68 3.80 -3.75
CA ASN A 76 -8.90 3.20 -4.26
C ASN A 76 -10.09 3.35 -3.31
N LEU A 77 -9.87 3.15 -2.00
CA LEU A 77 -10.90 3.36 -0.97
C LEU A 77 -11.35 4.83 -0.93
N LEU A 78 -10.40 5.75 -0.97
CA LEU A 78 -10.69 7.18 -1.00
C LEU A 78 -11.44 7.56 -2.27
N ASP A 79 -11.02 7.09 -3.44
CA ASP A 79 -11.72 7.31 -4.70
C ASP A 79 -13.18 6.84 -4.62
N ASP A 80 -13.41 5.60 -4.12
CA ASP A 80 -14.76 5.06 -3.99
C ASP A 80 -15.63 5.88 -3.01
N ILE A 81 -15.06 6.29 -1.88
CA ILE A 81 -15.75 7.18 -0.91
C ILE A 81 -16.11 8.50 -1.55
N LEU A 82 -15.18 9.15 -2.25
CA LEU A 82 -15.41 10.45 -2.88
C LEU A 82 -16.44 10.37 -4.02
N ILE A 83 -16.41 9.31 -4.83
CA ILE A 83 -17.40 9.06 -5.88
C ILE A 83 -18.80 8.85 -5.29
N GLU A 84 -18.90 8.00 -4.24
CA GLU A 84 -20.19 7.74 -3.59
C GLU A 84 -20.75 8.96 -2.83
N SER A 85 -19.87 9.92 -2.46
CA SER A 85 -20.29 11.24 -1.93
C SER A 85 -20.72 12.24 -3.02
N GLY A 86 -20.68 11.83 -4.29
CA GLY A 86 -21.11 12.65 -5.43
C GLY A 86 -20.07 13.58 -6.01
N LEU A 87 -18.78 13.41 -5.65
CA LEU A 87 -17.69 14.19 -6.23
C LEU A 87 -17.26 13.64 -7.59
N ASP A 88 -16.93 14.55 -8.51
CA ASP A 88 -16.44 14.20 -9.84
C ASP A 88 -14.92 14.20 -9.86
N LEU A 89 -14.32 13.01 -10.04
CA LEU A 89 -12.89 12.78 -9.86
C LEU A 89 -12.14 12.50 -11.16
N VAL A 90 -10.89 12.98 -11.22
CA VAL A 90 -9.85 12.38 -12.05
C VAL A 90 -8.89 11.60 -11.15
N THR A 91 -8.66 10.32 -11.50
CA THR A 91 -7.81 9.40 -10.73
C THR A 91 -6.76 8.74 -11.62
N ASN A 92 -5.73 8.15 -11.02
CA ASN A 92 -4.76 7.33 -11.73
C ASN A 92 -4.89 5.83 -11.42
N ARG A 93 -6.04 5.38 -10.93
CA ARG A 93 -6.35 3.98 -10.58
C ARG A 93 -5.99 2.96 -11.67
N ALA A 94 -6.15 3.33 -12.96
CA ALA A 94 -5.80 2.51 -14.12
C ALA A 94 -4.45 2.90 -14.75
N GLY A 95 -3.68 3.76 -14.09
CA GLY A 95 -2.43 4.34 -14.56
C GLY A 95 -1.25 4.08 -13.63
N GLY A 96 -0.13 4.76 -13.90
CA GLY A 96 1.04 4.73 -13.03
C GLY A 96 1.00 5.84 -11.98
N ASN A 97 1.71 5.62 -10.88
CA ASN A 97 1.86 6.55 -9.76
C ASN A 97 3.10 7.46 -9.88
N ILE A 98 3.79 7.42 -11.01
CA ILE A 98 4.91 8.32 -11.35
C ILE A 98 4.42 9.49 -12.22
N ILE A 99 5.28 10.46 -12.46
CA ILE A 99 4.93 11.70 -13.19
C ILE A 99 4.18 11.44 -14.52
N THR A 100 4.64 10.51 -15.35
CA THR A 100 4.01 10.19 -16.64
C THR A 100 2.62 9.56 -16.49
N GLY A 101 2.37 8.85 -15.38
CA GLY A 101 1.04 8.32 -15.04
C GLY A 101 0.08 9.41 -14.62
N ILE A 102 0.54 10.36 -13.80
CA ILE A 102 -0.23 11.54 -13.39
C ILE A 102 -0.57 12.41 -14.60
N GLU A 103 0.41 12.71 -15.46
CA GLU A 103 0.19 13.43 -16.72
C GLU A 103 -0.84 12.72 -17.61
N SER A 104 -0.74 11.39 -17.73
CA SER A 104 -1.70 10.58 -18.49
C SER A 104 -3.13 10.74 -17.96
N SER A 105 -3.30 10.76 -16.64
CA SER A 105 -4.60 10.93 -16.01
C SER A 105 -5.15 12.34 -16.24
N LEU A 106 -4.32 13.37 -16.10
CA LEU A 106 -4.71 14.75 -16.40
C LEU A 106 -5.05 14.95 -17.88
N ILE A 107 -4.30 14.34 -18.81
CA ILE A 107 -4.60 14.36 -20.26
C ILE A 107 -5.99 13.75 -20.53
N LYS A 108 -6.30 12.58 -19.93
CA LYS A 108 -7.59 11.92 -20.08
C LYS A 108 -8.72 12.73 -19.43
N GLY A 109 -8.47 13.31 -18.25
CA GLY A 109 -9.40 14.15 -17.49
C GLY A 109 -9.52 15.59 -17.98
N SER A 110 -8.91 15.98 -19.12
CA SER A 110 -8.98 17.33 -19.66
C SER A 110 -9.79 17.44 -20.95
N THR A 111 -10.23 18.67 -21.27
CA THR A 111 -10.81 19.03 -22.57
C THR A 111 -9.72 19.06 -23.65
N VAL A 112 -10.10 19.28 -24.93
CA VAL A 112 -9.17 19.48 -26.03
C VAL A 112 -8.25 20.69 -25.84
N SER A 113 -8.70 21.70 -25.10
CA SER A 113 -7.91 22.89 -24.75
C SER A 113 -7.03 22.70 -23.51
N GLY A 114 -7.15 21.52 -22.83
CA GLY A 114 -6.40 21.20 -21.62
C GLY A 114 -7.07 21.63 -20.31
N ALA A 115 -8.26 22.23 -20.33
CA ALA A 115 -8.98 22.55 -19.12
C ALA A 115 -9.44 21.26 -18.42
N PRO A 116 -9.39 21.18 -17.07
CA PRO A 116 -9.86 20.01 -16.34
C PRO A 116 -11.37 19.82 -16.58
N LYS A 117 -11.81 18.58 -16.65
CA LYS A 117 -13.23 18.22 -16.72
C LYS A 117 -13.81 17.94 -15.34
N ASN A 118 -12.95 17.57 -14.42
CA ASN A 118 -13.29 17.15 -13.06
C ASN A 118 -12.86 18.23 -12.08
N SER A 119 -13.59 18.38 -10.99
CA SER A 119 -13.30 19.37 -9.94
C SER A 119 -12.23 18.90 -8.97
N VAL A 120 -12.05 17.58 -8.82
CA VAL A 120 -11.11 16.97 -7.87
C VAL A 120 -10.15 16.03 -8.61
N ALA A 121 -8.85 16.10 -8.28
CA ALA A 121 -7.87 15.07 -8.58
C ALA A 121 -7.59 14.31 -7.29
N CYS A 122 -7.79 12.98 -7.31
CA CYS A 122 -7.37 12.07 -6.26
C CYS A 122 -6.43 11.03 -6.88
N MET A 123 -5.16 11.04 -6.48
CA MET A 123 -4.15 10.25 -7.18
C MET A 123 -3.14 9.62 -6.22
N GLU A 124 -2.77 8.38 -6.51
CA GLU A 124 -1.61 7.75 -5.91
C GLU A 124 -0.32 8.41 -6.41
N LEU A 125 0.63 8.70 -5.51
CA LEU A 125 1.92 9.30 -5.85
C LEU A 125 3.05 8.44 -5.26
N ASP A 126 3.94 7.99 -6.13
CA ASP A 126 5.17 7.29 -5.75
C ASP A 126 6.10 8.23 -4.97
N GLU A 127 6.76 7.73 -3.94
CA GLU A 127 7.53 8.49 -2.98
C GLU A 127 8.64 9.30 -3.65
N LEU A 128 9.40 8.69 -4.55
CA LEU A 128 10.48 9.38 -5.26
C LEU A 128 9.98 10.33 -6.34
N SER A 129 8.74 10.14 -6.79
CA SER A 129 8.09 11.03 -7.75
C SER A 129 7.63 12.33 -7.10
N CYS A 130 7.54 12.40 -5.76
CA CYS A 130 7.21 13.63 -5.03
C CYS A 130 8.08 14.82 -5.47
N ARG A 131 9.39 14.64 -5.59
CA ARG A 131 10.34 15.69 -6.02
C ARG A 131 10.09 16.23 -7.43
N ARG A 132 9.43 15.45 -8.30
CA ARG A 132 9.12 15.83 -9.69
C ARG A 132 7.72 16.36 -9.87
N VAL A 133 6.79 15.94 -9.02
CA VAL A 133 5.36 16.22 -9.14
C VAL A 133 4.95 17.42 -8.28
N LEU A 134 5.28 17.40 -6.99
CA LEU A 134 4.79 18.42 -6.03
C LEU A 134 5.21 19.86 -6.37
N PRO A 135 6.40 20.15 -6.93
CA PRO A 135 6.74 21.50 -7.36
C PRO A 135 5.88 22.05 -8.49
N HIS A 136 5.19 21.19 -9.24
CA HIS A 136 4.36 21.55 -10.39
C HIS A 136 2.87 21.30 -10.18
N MET A 137 2.52 20.58 -9.14
CA MET A 137 1.13 20.25 -8.77
C MET A 137 1.02 20.22 -7.24
N THR A 138 0.86 21.41 -6.64
CA THR A 138 0.71 21.54 -5.19
C THR A 138 -0.59 20.90 -4.74
N PRO A 139 -0.56 19.91 -3.84
CA PRO A 139 -1.79 19.33 -3.31
C PRO A 139 -2.44 20.20 -2.24
N ASP A 140 -3.77 20.18 -2.19
CA ASP A 140 -4.53 20.67 -1.05
C ASP A 140 -4.33 19.73 0.14
N ILE A 141 -4.34 18.39 -0.11
CA ILE A 141 -4.07 17.37 0.88
C ILE A 141 -3.02 16.38 0.35
N LEU A 142 -2.01 16.09 1.15
CA LEU A 142 -1.12 14.95 0.98
C LEU A 142 -1.33 13.99 2.15
N LEU A 143 -1.86 12.81 1.83
CA LEU A 143 -1.98 11.70 2.76
C LEU A 143 -0.72 10.84 2.69
N ALA A 144 -0.01 10.69 3.80
CA ALA A 144 1.06 9.70 3.96
C ALA A 144 0.60 8.56 4.87
N VAL A 145 0.41 7.38 4.28
CA VAL A 145 -0.17 6.23 4.99
C VAL A 145 0.82 5.64 5.99
N ASN A 146 2.05 5.43 5.54
CA ASN A 146 3.18 4.93 6.33
C ASN A 146 4.48 5.02 5.54
N LEU A 147 5.61 4.93 6.24
CA LEU A 147 6.93 4.81 5.64
C LEU A 147 7.69 3.62 6.22
N TYR A 148 8.07 2.70 5.34
CA TYR A 148 8.90 1.53 5.60
C TYR A 148 10.06 1.49 4.62
N ARG A 149 11.01 0.58 4.82
CA ARG A 149 11.88 0.18 3.73
C ARG A 149 11.05 -0.44 2.60
N ASP A 150 11.34 -0.06 1.37
CA ASP A 150 10.70 -0.59 0.18
C ASP A 150 11.62 -1.62 -0.51
N ASN A 151 11.32 -1.93 -1.74
CA ASN A 151 12.09 -2.80 -2.61
C ASN A 151 13.58 -2.38 -2.65
N PHE A 152 14.46 -3.34 -2.43
CA PHE A 152 15.90 -3.14 -2.32
C PHE A 152 16.55 -2.55 -3.57
N THR A 153 16.04 -2.90 -4.74
CA THR A 153 16.57 -2.40 -6.01
C THR A 153 16.11 -0.98 -6.32
N ARG A 154 15.15 -0.43 -5.54
CA ARG A 154 14.59 0.90 -5.72
C ARG A 154 14.86 1.84 -4.54
N ASN A 155 14.33 1.52 -3.38
CA ASN A 155 14.19 2.47 -2.26
C ASN A 155 14.31 1.78 -0.90
N ALA A 156 15.35 0.98 -0.68
CA ALA A 156 15.49 0.20 0.54
C ALA A 156 15.64 1.02 1.84
N ASN A 157 16.01 2.30 1.74
CA ASN A 157 16.29 3.12 2.92
C ASN A 157 15.10 4.05 3.25
N PRO A 158 14.40 3.86 4.38
CA PRO A 158 13.28 4.70 4.78
C PRO A 158 13.67 6.15 5.04
N ASP A 159 14.90 6.44 5.52
CA ASP A 159 15.37 7.82 5.74
C ASP A 159 15.55 8.57 4.42
N TYR A 160 16.02 7.87 3.37
CA TYR A 160 16.10 8.46 2.04
C TYR A 160 14.72 8.77 1.47
N ILE A 161 13.77 7.83 1.58
CA ILE A 161 12.38 8.03 1.18
C ILE A 161 11.78 9.24 1.93
N PHE A 162 11.96 9.25 3.25
CA PHE A 162 11.54 10.37 4.10
C PHE A 162 12.11 11.70 3.61
N SER A 163 13.42 11.78 3.40
CA SER A 163 14.09 13.03 2.99
C SER A 163 13.60 13.55 1.64
N VAL A 164 13.29 12.67 0.69
CA VAL A 164 12.76 13.05 -0.63
C VAL A 164 11.35 13.64 -0.51
N ILE A 165 10.47 13.03 0.27
CA ILE A 165 9.11 13.53 0.48
C ILE A 165 9.17 14.84 1.26
N ASP A 166 9.90 14.86 2.38
CA ASP A 166 10.05 16.00 3.30
C ASP A 166 10.46 17.27 2.57
N ALA A 167 11.52 17.18 1.75
CA ALA A 167 12.04 18.30 0.97
C ALA A 167 11.11 18.73 -0.18
N SER A 168 10.12 17.90 -0.56
CA SER A 168 9.28 18.15 -1.73
C SER A 168 7.92 18.77 -1.40
N VAL A 169 7.46 18.64 -0.15
CA VAL A 169 6.11 19.07 0.25
C VAL A 169 6.03 20.58 0.35
N PRO A 170 5.12 21.24 -0.39
CA PRO A 170 4.91 22.68 -0.26
C PRO A 170 4.31 23.06 1.10
N ALA A 171 4.72 24.18 1.69
CA ALA A 171 4.25 24.65 2.99
C ALA A 171 2.72 24.87 3.09
N SER A 172 2.07 25.15 1.95
CA SER A 172 0.61 25.32 1.88
C SER A 172 -0.19 24.03 1.91
N THR A 173 0.48 22.87 1.78
CA THR A 173 -0.15 21.56 1.77
C THR A 173 -0.68 21.19 3.15
N HIS A 174 -1.92 20.69 3.23
CA HIS A 174 -2.44 20.04 4.42
C HIS A 174 -1.97 18.58 4.44
N LEU A 175 -1.29 18.17 5.50
CA LEU A 175 -0.84 16.80 5.68
C LEU A 175 -1.84 16.00 6.51
N VAL A 176 -2.18 14.79 6.02
CA VAL A 176 -2.88 13.77 6.80
C VAL A 176 -1.88 12.63 7.05
N LEU A 177 -1.55 12.39 8.31
CA LEU A 177 -0.43 11.58 8.74
C LEU A 177 -0.85 10.51 9.75
N ASN A 178 -0.20 9.35 9.69
CA ASN A 178 -0.36 8.29 10.67
C ASN A 178 0.46 8.61 11.94
N ALA A 179 -0.21 8.87 13.06
CA ALA A 179 0.45 9.13 14.34
C ALA A 179 1.21 7.92 14.89
N ASP A 180 0.79 6.69 14.53
CA ASP A 180 1.42 5.46 14.97
C ASP A 180 2.71 5.13 14.20
N ASP A 181 2.99 5.89 13.13
CA ASP A 181 4.23 5.80 12.35
C ASP A 181 5.15 6.96 12.68
N LEU A 182 6.10 6.76 13.60
CA LEU A 182 7.07 7.77 14.01
C LEU A 182 8.05 8.19 12.90
N ILE A 183 8.00 7.57 11.72
CA ILE A 183 8.73 8.03 10.53
C ILE A 183 7.88 9.05 9.79
N SER A 184 6.69 8.66 9.31
CA SER A 184 5.87 9.52 8.46
C SER A 184 5.21 10.69 9.20
N CYS A 185 4.91 10.54 10.50
CA CYS A 185 4.27 11.62 11.28
C CYS A 185 5.11 12.92 11.35
N ARG A 186 6.42 12.85 11.10
CA ARG A 186 7.36 13.98 11.13
C ARG A 186 7.52 14.71 9.80
N LEU A 187 6.95 14.17 8.71
CA LEU A 187 7.09 14.73 7.36
C LEU A 187 6.74 16.23 7.31
N ALA A 188 7.55 17.00 6.59
CA ALA A 188 7.34 18.39 6.23
C ALA A 188 6.89 19.28 7.41
N PRO A 189 7.76 19.51 8.41
CA PRO A 189 7.44 20.34 9.58
C PRO A 189 7.09 21.79 9.19
N GLN A 190 7.44 22.22 7.97
CA GLN A 190 7.07 23.52 7.41
C GLN A 190 5.61 23.59 6.96
N ALA A 191 4.88 22.48 6.83
CA ALA A 191 3.48 22.47 6.43
C ALA A 191 2.61 23.12 7.50
N HIS A 192 1.72 24.04 7.08
CA HIS A 192 0.93 24.84 8.00
C HIS A 192 -0.21 24.08 8.69
N ARG A 193 -0.69 23.00 8.10
CA ARG A 193 -1.79 22.21 8.63
C ARG A 193 -1.44 20.74 8.63
N ARG A 194 -1.72 20.08 9.76
CA ARG A 194 -1.54 18.65 9.99
C ARG A 194 -2.80 18.09 10.59
N THR A 195 -3.13 16.88 10.22
CA THR A 195 -4.16 16.06 10.85
C THR A 195 -3.58 14.68 11.10
N TYR A 196 -3.69 14.19 12.31
CA TYR A 196 -3.15 12.92 12.74
C TYR A 196 -4.26 11.90 12.98
N PHE A 197 -4.09 10.68 12.47
CA PHE A 197 -4.95 9.55 12.83
C PHE A 197 -4.13 8.46 13.51
N SER A 198 -4.79 7.71 14.40
CA SER A 198 -4.19 6.63 15.18
C SER A 198 -5.22 5.55 15.48
N ILE A 199 -4.74 4.36 15.80
CA ILE A 199 -5.53 3.25 16.34
C ILE A 199 -5.06 3.02 17.77
N ASP A 200 -5.97 3.04 18.73
CA ASP A 200 -5.67 2.76 20.14
C ASP A 200 -5.23 1.29 20.32
N ARG A 201 -4.56 1.01 21.43
CA ARG A 201 -4.08 -0.33 21.76
C ARG A 201 -5.17 -1.39 21.60
N LEU A 202 -4.86 -2.45 20.85
CA LEU A 202 -5.73 -3.61 20.64
C LEU A 202 -5.31 -4.78 21.54
N PRO A 203 -6.24 -5.71 21.88
CA PRO A 203 -5.94 -6.83 22.78
C PRO A 203 -4.85 -7.81 22.30
N ASP A 204 -4.60 -7.86 20.99
CA ASP A 204 -3.62 -8.73 20.33
C ASP A 204 -2.35 -7.98 19.90
N ASP A 205 -2.15 -6.75 20.39
CA ASP A 205 -0.93 -6.00 20.10
C ASP A 205 0.28 -6.56 20.85
N LEU A 206 1.42 -6.34 20.23
CA LEU A 206 2.72 -6.73 20.75
C LEU A 206 3.29 -5.66 21.69
N GLU A 207 4.16 -6.07 22.61
CA GLU A 207 4.86 -5.13 23.51
C GLU A 207 6.02 -4.39 22.81
N GLY A 208 6.34 -4.75 21.55
CA GLY A 208 7.39 -4.11 20.76
C GLY A 208 7.41 -4.60 19.32
N PRO A 209 8.26 -4.00 18.47
CA PRO A 209 8.36 -4.38 17.08
C PRO A 209 8.82 -5.82 16.91
N GLU A 210 8.07 -6.60 16.14
CA GLU A 210 8.49 -7.95 15.74
C GLU A 210 9.23 -7.95 14.41
N GLY A 211 10.04 -8.98 14.23
CA GLY A 211 10.74 -9.29 12.99
C GLY A 211 12.23 -9.01 13.04
N ILE A 212 12.95 -9.57 12.07
CA ILE A 212 14.42 -9.45 11.95
C ILE A 212 14.83 -8.00 11.75
N VAL A 213 13.96 -7.23 11.09
CA VAL A 213 14.23 -5.85 10.73
C VAL A 213 13.17 -4.92 11.31
N CYS A 214 13.61 -3.97 12.11
CA CYS A 214 12.84 -2.82 12.54
C CYS A 214 13.39 -1.57 11.84
N ASP A 215 12.51 -0.79 11.20
CA ASP A 215 12.90 0.41 10.46
C ASP A 215 13.16 1.62 11.37
N LEU A 216 12.72 1.55 12.63
CA LEU A 216 12.91 2.60 13.61
C LEU A 216 13.30 2.01 14.97
N THR A 217 14.59 2.02 15.27
CA THR A 217 15.15 1.51 16.54
C THR A 217 15.74 2.60 17.41
N ALA A 218 16.02 3.77 16.83
CA ALA A 218 16.59 4.91 17.52
C ALA A 218 15.71 6.13 17.37
N CYS A 219 15.71 6.98 18.39
CA CYS A 219 14.95 8.22 18.37
C CYS A 219 15.39 9.10 17.20
N PRO A 220 14.49 9.55 16.34
CA PRO A 220 14.82 10.36 15.18
C PRO A 220 15.25 11.80 15.55
N GLU A 221 15.01 12.23 16.79
CA GLU A 221 15.38 13.58 17.25
C GLU A 221 16.77 13.60 17.91
N CYS A 222 17.12 12.58 18.72
CA CYS A 222 18.35 12.62 19.50
C CYS A 222 19.25 11.38 19.32
N GLY A 223 18.81 10.36 18.55
CA GLY A 223 19.54 9.10 18.41
C GLY A 223 19.50 8.19 19.64
N GLY A 224 18.76 8.56 20.70
CA GLY A 224 18.60 7.77 21.91
C GLY A 224 17.72 6.53 21.70
N HIS A 225 17.58 5.69 22.73
CA HIS A 225 16.77 4.48 22.68
C HIS A 225 15.28 4.80 22.64
N LEU A 226 14.53 4.10 21.77
CA LEU A 226 13.08 4.11 21.73
C LEU A 226 12.55 2.88 22.47
N GLU A 227 11.64 3.11 23.41
CA GLU A 227 10.84 2.07 24.05
C GLU A 227 9.42 2.11 23.48
N TYR A 228 8.92 0.94 23.11
CA TYR A 228 7.56 0.79 22.59
C TYR A 228 6.64 0.36 23.71
N ASP A 229 5.51 1.05 23.85
CA ASP A 229 4.45 0.69 24.79
C ASP A 229 3.58 -0.43 24.20
N TRP A 230 3.41 -0.42 22.89
CA TRP A 230 2.75 -1.45 22.08
C TRP A 230 3.00 -1.24 20.58
N CYS A 231 2.84 -2.30 19.79
CA CYS A 231 2.90 -2.30 18.33
C CYS A 231 1.75 -3.07 17.72
N HIS A 232 1.10 -2.49 16.72
CA HIS A 232 0.12 -3.20 15.89
C HIS A 232 0.79 -4.05 14.81
N LEU A 233 1.85 -3.49 14.20
CA LEU A 233 2.56 -4.10 13.08
C LEU A 233 3.91 -3.42 12.90
N ARG A 234 5.03 -4.17 13.05
CA ARG A 234 6.38 -3.62 12.89
C ARG A 234 6.60 -2.44 13.84
N HIS A 235 7.00 -1.27 13.30
CA HIS A 235 7.18 -0.04 14.08
C HIS A 235 5.92 0.83 14.17
N LEU A 236 4.79 0.39 13.61
CA LEU A 236 3.52 1.08 13.81
C LEU A 236 2.97 0.78 15.19
N GLY A 237 2.92 1.79 16.04
CA GLY A 237 2.50 1.65 17.41
C GLY A 237 2.78 2.90 18.23
N HIS A 238 2.79 2.76 19.55
CA HIS A 238 3.11 3.85 20.47
C HIS A 238 4.49 3.64 21.08
N ALA A 239 5.33 4.66 21.00
CA ALA A 239 6.69 4.61 21.53
C ALA A 239 7.12 5.95 22.11
N HIS A 240 8.12 5.91 22.98
CA HIS A 240 8.74 7.11 23.54
C HIS A 240 10.25 6.97 23.63
N CYS A 241 10.94 8.10 23.55
CA CYS A 241 12.38 8.15 23.72
C CYS A 241 12.73 8.29 25.20
N THR A 242 13.54 7.38 25.72
CA THR A 242 14.00 7.40 27.11
C THR A 242 14.96 8.56 27.43
N SER A 243 15.51 9.24 26.40
CA SER A 243 16.53 10.29 26.54
C SER A 243 15.97 11.70 26.40
N CYS A 244 15.08 11.96 25.44
CA CYS A 244 14.60 13.33 25.16
C CYS A 244 13.08 13.51 25.30
N GLY A 245 12.33 12.43 25.58
CA GLY A 245 10.88 12.48 25.73
C GLY A 245 10.11 12.59 24.40
N PHE A 246 10.77 12.42 23.24
CA PHE A 246 10.09 12.31 21.96
C PHE A 246 9.08 11.15 21.99
N THR A 247 7.87 11.37 21.49
CA THR A 247 6.80 10.37 21.43
C THR A 247 5.88 10.63 20.24
N ASN A 248 4.89 9.75 20.06
CA ASN A 248 3.86 9.91 19.05
C ASN A 248 3.09 11.22 19.22
N PRO A 249 2.72 11.91 18.14
CA PRO A 249 1.84 13.08 18.21
C PRO A 249 0.43 12.67 18.67
N GLU A 250 -0.25 13.57 19.39
CA GLU A 250 -1.66 13.38 19.76
C GLU A 250 -2.52 13.28 18.50
N PRO A 251 -3.40 12.26 18.38
CA PRO A 251 -4.25 12.10 17.23
C PRO A 251 -5.44 13.04 17.24
N ASP A 252 -5.78 13.56 16.05
CA ASP A 252 -7.04 14.27 15.78
C ASP A 252 -8.23 13.30 15.61
N TYR A 253 -7.93 12.11 15.10
CA TYR A 253 -8.88 11.02 14.88
C TYR A 253 -8.30 9.72 15.48
N LEU A 254 -8.98 9.20 16.48
CA LEU A 254 -8.54 7.99 17.20
C LEU A 254 -9.55 6.86 17.02
N VAL A 255 -9.12 5.72 16.51
CA VAL A 255 -9.90 4.48 16.58
C VAL A 255 -9.86 3.97 18.00
N THR A 256 -11.00 3.99 18.70
CA THR A 256 -11.10 3.61 20.12
C THR A 256 -11.61 2.20 20.35
N HIS A 257 -12.24 1.60 19.35
CA HIS A 257 -12.79 0.25 19.44
C HIS A 257 -12.82 -0.45 18.11
N VAL A 258 -12.55 -1.76 18.10
CA VAL A 258 -12.62 -2.62 16.91
C VAL A 258 -13.33 -3.92 17.27
N ASP A 259 -14.47 -4.17 16.63
CA ASP A 259 -15.17 -5.47 16.68
C ASP A 259 -14.86 -6.27 15.41
N LYS A 260 -13.92 -7.23 15.54
CA LYS A 260 -13.49 -8.08 14.41
C LYS A 260 -14.59 -9.02 13.90
N ARG A 261 -15.59 -9.37 14.75
CA ARG A 261 -16.71 -10.25 14.39
C ARG A 261 -17.82 -9.49 13.67
N ALA A 262 -18.16 -8.32 14.20
CA ALA A 262 -19.15 -7.45 13.57
C ALA A 262 -18.59 -6.74 12.33
N LEU A 263 -17.26 -6.76 12.13
CA LEU A 263 -16.55 -5.98 11.13
C LEU A 263 -16.86 -4.48 11.27
N GLU A 264 -16.77 -3.98 12.49
CA GLU A 264 -17.04 -2.59 12.84
C GLU A 264 -15.88 -1.99 13.63
N PHE A 265 -15.69 -0.67 13.50
CA PHE A 265 -14.75 0.10 14.28
C PHE A 265 -15.30 1.47 14.61
N THR A 266 -14.90 2.03 15.76
CA THR A 266 -15.37 3.33 16.24
C THR A 266 -14.24 4.34 16.20
N VAL A 267 -14.48 5.51 15.62
CA VAL A 267 -13.54 6.63 15.54
C VAL A 267 -14.04 7.76 16.43
N ARG A 268 -13.19 8.23 17.32
CA ARG A 268 -13.36 9.45 18.11
C ARG A 268 -12.70 10.61 17.37
N GLU A 269 -13.45 11.65 17.04
CA GLU A 269 -12.95 12.87 16.39
C GLU A 269 -12.52 13.89 17.45
N VAL A 270 -11.27 13.79 17.92
CA VAL A 270 -10.72 14.60 19.02
C VAL A 270 -10.67 16.09 18.61
N CYS A 271 -10.34 16.36 17.35
CA CYS A 271 -10.31 17.72 16.79
C CYS A 271 -11.69 18.42 16.76
N HIS A 272 -12.78 17.67 16.88
CA HIS A 272 -14.14 18.18 16.91
C HIS A 272 -14.76 18.19 18.32
N ALA A 273 -13.95 18.02 19.36
CA ALA A 273 -14.42 18.03 20.75
C ALA A 273 -15.11 19.37 21.10
N ARG A 274 -16.27 19.29 21.78
CA ARG A 274 -16.99 20.43 22.34
C ARG A 274 -17.29 20.16 23.81
N ASP A 275 -17.06 21.13 24.66
CA ASP A 275 -17.29 21.01 26.11
C ASP A 275 -16.60 19.75 26.71
N GLY A 276 -15.41 19.44 26.22
CA GLY A 276 -14.60 18.28 26.67
C GLY A 276 -15.11 16.91 26.17
N LYS A 277 -16.09 16.88 25.27
CA LYS A 277 -16.62 15.67 24.64
C LYS A 277 -16.33 15.64 23.16
N ALA A 278 -15.57 14.66 22.70
CA ALA A 278 -15.35 14.39 21.29
C ALA A 278 -16.46 13.48 20.75
N PRO A 279 -17.01 13.76 19.57
CA PRO A 279 -17.98 12.87 18.93
C PRO A 279 -17.33 11.55 18.53
N GLU A 280 -18.12 10.47 18.59
CA GLU A 280 -17.70 9.14 18.15
C GLU A 280 -18.66 8.61 17.10
N TYR A 281 -18.08 7.96 16.08
CA TYR A 281 -18.83 7.39 14.96
C TYR A 281 -18.35 5.96 14.70
N THR A 282 -19.30 5.03 14.54
CA THR A 282 -18.99 3.62 14.23
C THR A 282 -19.15 3.39 12.74
N TYR A 283 -18.16 2.77 12.14
CA TYR A 283 -18.07 2.47 10.71
C TYR A 283 -17.92 0.97 10.46
N ARG A 284 -18.30 0.52 9.26
CA ARG A 284 -18.12 -0.86 8.83
C ARG A 284 -16.84 -1.01 7.98
N ILE A 285 -16.19 -2.18 8.12
CA ILE A 285 -15.07 -2.59 7.28
C ILE A 285 -15.42 -3.88 6.54
N GLY A 286 -15.14 -3.95 5.23
CA GLY A 286 -15.51 -5.11 4.42
C GLY A 286 -14.74 -6.40 4.75
N ALA A 287 -13.47 -6.25 5.17
CA ALA A 287 -12.61 -7.35 5.62
C ALA A 287 -11.58 -6.83 6.61
N TYR A 288 -11.46 -7.47 7.77
CA TYR A 288 -10.53 -7.05 8.81
C TYR A 288 -9.13 -7.61 8.55
N SER A 289 -8.17 -6.73 8.56
CA SER A 289 -6.77 -6.90 8.98
C SER A 289 -6.32 -5.56 9.53
N ILE A 290 -5.29 -5.54 10.35
CA ILE A 290 -4.75 -4.28 10.86
C ILE A 290 -4.31 -3.33 9.73
N THR A 291 -3.73 -3.88 8.67
CA THR A 291 -3.35 -3.10 7.47
C THR A 291 -4.57 -2.50 6.75
N ASN A 292 -5.65 -3.28 6.60
CA ASN A 292 -6.89 -2.80 5.98
C ASN A 292 -7.55 -1.72 6.84
N LEU A 293 -7.50 -1.86 8.15
CA LEU A 293 -8.02 -0.85 9.07
C LEU A 293 -7.26 0.48 8.92
N TYR A 294 -5.93 0.46 8.94
CA TYR A 294 -5.12 1.65 8.68
C TYR A 294 -5.44 2.30 7.33
N ASN A 295 -5.54 1.50 6.26
CA ASN A 295 -5.85 2.01 4.92
C ASN A 295 -7.23 2.68 4.87
N LEU A 296 -8.24 2.07 5.51
CA LEU A 296 -9.59 2.62 5.54
C LEU A 296 -9.69 3.87 6.43
N VAL A 297 -9.07 3.87 7.61
CA VAL A 297 -9.03 5.04 8.50
C VAL A 297 -8.33 6.22 7.83
N ALA A 298 -7.20 5.99 7.15
CA ALA A 298 -6.49 7.02 6.39
C ALA A 298 -7.38 7.65 5.29
N ALA A 299 -8.10 6.81 4.54
CA ALA A 299 -9.05 7.27 3.51
C ALA A 299 -10.24 8.03 4.13
N LEU A 300 -10.81 7.50 5.22
CA LEU A 300 -11.92 8.12 5.96
C LEU A 300 -11.54 9.51 6.49
N VAL A 301 -10.41 9.62 7.18
CA VAL A 301 -9.92 10.89 7.73
C VAL A 301 -9.66 11.90 6.61
N THR A 302 -9.07 11.47 5.50
CA THR A 302 -8.86 12.34 4.33
C THR A 302 -10.19 12.84 3.76
N ALA A 303 -11.20 11.98 3.68
CA ALA A 303 -12.55 12.37 3.23
C ALA A 303 -13.22 13.35 4.22
N ARG A 304 -13.02 13.16 5.54
CA ARG A 304 -13.46 14.12 6.57
C ARG A 304 -12.82 15.50 6.37
N GLU A 305 -11.51 15.52 6.12
CA GLU A 305 -10.75 16.76 5.88
C GLU A 305 -11.14 17.45 4.55
N LEU A 306 -11.70 16.72 3.60
CA LEU A 306 -12.33 17.25 2.40
C LEU A 306 -13.75 17.80 2.65
N GLY A 307 -14.30 17.62 3.85
CA GLY A 307 -15.59 18.17 4.29
C GLY A 307 -16.77 17.23 4.16
N ILE A 308 -16.55 15.91 3.95
CA ILE A 308 -17.64 14.92 3.95
C ILE A 308 -18.07 14.67 5.40
N ALA A 309 -19.38 14.73 5.67
CA ALA A 309 -19.93 14.52 7.01
C ALA A 309 -19.72 13.07 7.49
N ALA A 310 -19.56 12.88 8.81
CA ALA A 310 -19.34 11.55 9.37
C ALA A 310 -20.53 10.61 9.13
N GLU A 311 -21.76 11.12 9.22
CA GLU A 311 -22.99 10.37 8.96
C GLU A 311 -23.08 9.91 7.49
N GLU A 312 -22.58 10.73 6.57
CA GLU A 312 -22.51 10.38 5.15
C GLU A 312 -21.49 9.24 4.93
N LEU A 313 -20.32 9.30 5.60
CA LEU A 313 -19.33 8.24 5.54
C LEU A 313 -19.87 6.93 6.14
N GLN A 314 -20.60 6.98 7.25
CA GLN A 314 -21.28 5.81 7.81
C GLN A 314 -22.23 5.18 6.78
N ARG A 315 -23.03 5.99 6.09
CA ARG A 315 -23.96 5.55 5.04
C ARG A 315 -23.21 4.91 3.85
N ILE A 316 -22.12 5.54 3.40
CA ILE A 316 -21.31 5.08 2.28
C ILE A 316 -20.67 3.72 2.62
N LEU A 317 -20.00 3.60 3.77
CA LEU A 317 -19.34 2.35 4.16
C LEU A 317 -20.33 1.22 4.46
N ALA A 318 -21.51 1.53 4.98
CA ALA A 318 -22.58 0.55 5.20
C ALA A 318 -23.21 0.05 3.88
N SER A 319 -23.09 0.78 2.77
CA SER A 319 -23.66 0.40 1.47
C SER A 319 -23.00 -0.83 0.84
N GLY A 320 -21.79 -1.20 1.28
CA GLY A 320 -20.99 -2.27 0.69
C GLY A 320 -20.38 -1.95 -0.68
N LYS A 321 -20.48 -0.71 -1.14
CA LYS A 321 -19.88 -0.26 -2.42
C LYS A 321 -18.41 0.08 -2.30
N VAL A 322 -17.99 0.54 -1.12
CA VAL A 322 -16.58 0.73 -0.78
C VAL A 322 -16.04 -0.59 -0.26
N ASN A 323 -15.32 -1.29 -1.10
CA ASN A 323 -14.77 -2.60 -0.73
C ASN A 323 -13.25 -2.48 -0.55
N VAL A 324 -12.80 -2.86 0.62
CA VAL A 324 -11.42 -3.33 0.80
C VAL A 324 -11.33 -4.62 0.01
N THR A 325 -10.99 -4.54 -1.25
CA THR A 325 -10.74 -5.73 -2.03
C THR A 325 -9.57 -6.47 -1.39
N ALA A 326 -9.82 -7.68 -0.95
CA ALA A 326 -8.80 -8.63 -0.55
C ALA A 326 -7.99 -9.05 -1.80
N THR A 327 -7.40 -8.05 -2.52
CA THR A 327 -6.73 -8.26 -3.80
C THR A 327 -5.43 -9.05 -3.66
N ARG A 328 -4.97 -9.27 -2.43
CA ARG A 328 -3.73 -9.99 -2.12
C ARG A 328 -3.93 -11.30 -1.38
N PHE A 329 -5.13 -11.58 -0.89
CA PHE A 329 -5.48 -12.79 -0.18
C PHE A 329 -6.75 -13.36 -0.79
N SER A 330 -6.67 -14.55 -1.34
CA SER A 330 -7.82 -15.27 -1.89
C SER A 330 -7.90 -16.64 -1.27
N GLU A 331 -9.08 -17.00 -0.79
CA GLU A 331 -9.37 -18.30 -0.21
C GLU A 331 -10.41 -19.02 -1.01
N THR A 332 -10.17 -20.29 -1.27
CA THR A 332 -11.10 -21.25 -1.83
C THR A 332 -11.02 -22.54 -1.03
N SER A 333 -11.97 -23.43 -1.20
CA SER A 333 -11.94 -24.75 -0.56
C SER A 333 -12.18 -25.82 -1.61
N ALA A 334 -11.43 -26.90 -1.52
CA ALA A 334 -11.67 -28.13 -2.26
C ALA A 334 -11.96 -29.24 -1.24
N ARG A 335 -13.18 -29.81 -1.26
CA ARG A 335 -13.70 -30.65 -0.17
C ARG A 335 -13.56 -29.93 1.18
N GLU A 336 -12.82 -30.50 2.14
CA GLU A 336 -12.61 -29.94 3.47
C GLU A 336 -11.27 -29.20 3.59
N MET A 337 -10.43 -29.18 2.54
CA MET A 337 -9.11 -28.57 2.54
C MET A 337 -9.17 -27.11 2.11
N ARG A 338 -8.55 -26.23 2.88
CA ARG A 338 -8.44 -24.80 2.57
C ARG A 338 -7.31 -24.56 1.56
N LEU A 339 -7.56 -23.73 0.57
CA LEU A 339 -6.59 -23.29 -0.44
C LEU A 339 -6.49 -21.76 -0.37
N VAL A 340 -5.34 -21.28 0.08
CA VAL A 340 -5.12 -19.85 0.33
C VAL A 340 -3.97 -19.34 -0.52
N ASN A 341 -4.24 -18.31 -1.32
CA ASN A 341 -3.21 -17.60 -2.07
C ASN A 341 -3.00 -16.22 -1.45
N SER A 342 -1.76 -15.90 -1.09
CA SER A 342 -1.36 -14.61 -0.54
C SER A 342 -0.31 -13.96 -1.43
N ALA A 343 -0.69 -12.87 -2.10
CA ALA A 343 0.22 -12.10 -2.94
C ALA A 343 1.02 -11.06 -2.14
N SER A 344 2.33 -11.02 -2.31
CA SER A 344 3.18 -9.97 -1.80
C SER A 344 3.75 -9.10 -2.93
N LYS A 345 4.12 -7.86 -2.63
CA LYS A 345 4.84 -7.00 -3.58
C LYS A 345 6.28 -7.52 -3.68
N GLY A 346 6.75 -7.73 -4.91
CA GLY A 346 8.07 -8.27 -5.18
C GLY A 346 9.22 -7.53 -4.50
N GLU A 347 10.22 -8.26 -4.10
CA GLU A 347 11.43 -7.79 -3.41
C GLU A 347 11.14 -6.89 -2.17
N ASN A 348 9.96 -7.01 -1.58
CA ASN A 348 9.55 -6.25 -0.40
C ASN A 348 9.48 -7.18 0.83
N SER A 349 10.52 -7.11 1.66
CA SER A 349 10.67 -7.94 2.85
C SER A 349 9.50 -7.76 3.84
N THR A 350 9.04 -6.53 4.05
CA THR A 350 7.93 -6.22 4.96
C THR A 350 6.61 -6.84 4.47
N ALA A 351 6.31 -6.72 3.16
CA ALA A 351 5.10 -7.30 2.59
C ALA A 351 5.12 -8.83 2.66
N THR A 352 6.28 -9.44 2.37
CA THR A 352 6.45 -10.90 2.47
C THR A 352 6.33 -11.38 3.92
N SER A 353 6.98 -10.72 4.87
CA SER A 353 6.86 -11.04 6.29
C SER A 353 5.42 -10.97 6.79
N THR A 354 4.69 -9.93 6.40
CA THR A 354 3.26 -9.79 6.75
C THR A 354 2.43 -10.93 6.16
N ALA A 355 2.71 -11.32 4.91
CA ALA A 355 2.02 -12.45 4.28
C ALA A 355 2.32 -13.77 5.02
N LEU A 356 3.59 -14.02 5.38
CA LEU A 356 3.99 -15.21 6.12
C LEU A 356 3.38 -15.24 7.53
N ALA A 357 3.41 -14.12 8.26
CA ALA A 357 2.78 -14.00 9.57
C ALA A 357 1.27 -14.30 9.49
N THR A 358 0.59 -13.77 8.46
CA THR A 358 -0.84 -14.04 8.22
C THR A 358 -1.08 -15.52 7.96
N ILE A 359 -0.32 -16.14 7.05
CA ILE A 359 -0.43 -17.56 6.73
C ILE A 359 -0.17 -18.43 7.97
N CYS A 360 0.89 -18.15 8.71
CA CYS A 360 1.26 -18.94 9.89
C CYS A 360 0.33 -18.72 11.08
N GLY A 361 -0.32 -17.56 11.17
CA GLY A 361 -1.37 -17.27 12.16
C GLY A 361 -2.70 -18.00 11.90
N GLU A 362 -2.94 -18.49 10.69
CA GLU A 362 -4.14 -19.27 10.39
C GLU A 362 -4.15 -20.60 11.15
N PRO A 363 -5.31 -21.08 11.63
CA PRO A 363 -5.40 -22.34 12.35
C PRO A 363 -5.16 -23.55 11.43
N GLY A 364 -4.70 -24.68 12.00
CA GLY A 364 -4.56 -25.96 11.32
C GLY A 364 -3.17 -26.24 10.79
N ARG A 365 -2.95 -27.52 10.43
CA ARG A 365 -1.67 -28.01 9.87
C ARG A 365 -1.56 -27.60 8.40
N LYS A 366 -0.41 -27.09 8.01
CA LYS A 366 -0.24 -26.40 6.71
C LYS A 366 0.85 -27.00 5.86
N ALA A 367 0.62 -27.02 4.53
CA ALA A 367 1.69 -26.95 3.54
C ALA A 367 1.81 -25.51 3.02
N VAL A 368 3.00 -24.93 3.03
CA VAL A 368 3.25 -23.59 2.54
C VAL A 368 4.11 -23.65 1.29
N VAL A 369 3.66 -22.98 0.22
CA VAL A 369 4.38 -22.91 -1.05
C VAL A 369 4.87 -21.48 -1.24
N LEU A 370 6.13 -21.34 -1.58
CA LEU A 370 6.80 -20.06 -1.81
C LEU A 370 7.13 -19.92 -3.30
N MET A 371 6.48 -18.95 -3.97
CA MET A 371 6.73 -18.58 -5.37
C MET A 371 7.23 -17.13 -5.39
N LEU A 372 8.46 -16.93 -4.96
CA LEU A 372 9.06 -15.61 -4.74
C LEU A 372 10.24 -15.39 -5.71
N ALA A 373 10.29 -14.19 -6.33
CA ALA A 373 11.45 -13.66 -7.05
C ALA A 373 11.94 -14.45 -8.28
N ASP A 374 11.04 -14.74 -9.21
CA ASP A 374 11.38 -15.36 -10.51
C ASP A 374 11.17 -14.42 -11.71
N TYR A 375 10.60 -13.25 -11.47
CA TYR A 375 10.07 -12.43 -12.55
C TYR A 375 11.14 -11.90 -13.52
N TYR A 376 12.27 -11.43 -12.99
CA TYR A 376 13.30 -10.84 -13.86
C TYR A 376 14.03 -11.89 -14.68
N LEU A 377 14.32 -13.05 -14.15
CA LEU A 377 14.92 -14.16 -14.90
C LEU A 377 14.00 -14.65 -16.02
N ALA A 378 12.71 -14.75 -15.75
CA ALA A 378 11.71 -15.16 -16.74
C ALA A 378 11.51 -14.13 -17.86
N THR A 379 11.61 -12.80 -17.56
CA THR A 379 11.32 -11.73 -18.51
C THR A 379 12.57 -11.14 -19.17
N ASN A 380 13.73 -11.21 -18.51
CA ASN A 380 14.99 -10.68 -18.99
C ASN A 380 16.19 -11.50 -18.49
N PRO A 381 16.68 -12.47 -19.29
CA PRO A 381 17.81 -13.33 -18.90
C PRO A 381 19.14 -12.60 -18.60
N LYS A 382 19.22 -11.30 -18.91
CA LYS A 382 20.39 -10.46 -18.60
C LYS A 382 20.32 -9.76 -17.26
N LYS A 383 19.18 -9.83 -16.58
CA LYS A 383 19.01 -9.33 -15.23
C LYS A 383 19.16 -10.48 -14.25
N THR A 384 19.87 -10.24 -13.17
CA THR A 384 19.91 -11.12 -12.00
C THR A 384 18.86 -10.66 -11.00
N GLU A 385 18.18 -11.61 -10.38
CA GLU A 385 17.37 -11.34 -9.20
C GLU A 385 18.26 -10.93 -8.03
N TYR A 386 17.82 -9.96 -7.25
CA TYR A 386 18.49 -9.59 -6.01
C TYR A 386 17.85 -10.35 -4.84
N THR A 387 18.47 -11.44 -4.42
CA THR A 387 17.95 -12.32 -3.35
C THR A 387 18.27 -11.84 -1.94
N GLY A 388 19.13 -10.81 -1.79
CA GLY A 388 19.52 -10.27 -0.47
C GLY A 388 18.35 -9.82 0.41
N TRP A 389 17.20 -9.49 -0.16
CA TRP A 389 16.01 -9.13 0.59
C TRP A 389 15.39 -10.30 1.37
N TYR A 390 15.67 -11.55 1.00
CA TYR A 390 15.25 -12.73 1.77
C TYR A 390 15.75 -12.68 3.22
N TYR A 391 16.96 -12.14 3.43
CA TYR A 391 17.57 -12.02 4.74
C TYR A 391 16.97 -10.93 5.62
N GLN A 392 15.99 -10.20 5.11
CA GLN A 392 15.23 -9.17 5.82
C GLN A 392 13.75 -9.52 5.97
N ALA A 393 13.31 -10.65 5.41
CA ALA A 393 11.96 -11.16 5.57
C ALA A 393 11.93 -12.24 6.66
N ASP A 394 10.84 -12.30 7.43
CA ASP A 394 10.69 -13.16 8.61
C ASP A 394 10.22 -14.56 8.21
N PHE A 395 11.10 -15.33 7.59
CA PHE A 395 10.85 -16.75 7.28
C PHE A 395 10.82 -17.63 8.53
N GLU A 396 11.22 -17.11 9.69
CA GLU A 396 11.13 -17.74 11.00
C GLU A 396 9.71 -18.19 11.35
N HIS A 397 8.68 -17.52 10.85
CA HIS A 397 7.29 -17.95 10.99
C HIS A 397 7.06 -19.38 10.46
N LEU A 398 7.82 -19.81 9.45
CA LEU A 398 7.69 -21.15 8.85
C LEU A 398 8.31 -22.27 9.69
N ALA A 399 9.09 -21.94 10.72
CA ALA A 399 9.67 -22.94 11.63
C ALA A 399 8.63 -23.52 12.62
N GLY A 400 7.44 -22.93 12.70
CA GLY A 400 6.36 -23.38 13.60
C GLY A 400 5.93 -24.84 13.35
N ASP A 401 5.47 -25.50 14.41
CA ASP A 401 5.10 -26.92 14.37
C ASP A 401 3.86 -27.24 13.52
N ASP A 402 3.02 -26.26 13.26
CA ASP A 402 1.83 -26.37 12.41
C ASP A 402 2.16 -26.29 10.91
N VAL A 403 3.35 -25.81 10.52
CA VAL A 403 3.85 -25.86 9.15
C VAL A 403 4.51 -27.22 8.92
N LYS A 404 3.81 -28.12 8.23
CA LYS A 404 4.28 -29.50 8.00
C LYS A 404 5.19 -29.62 6.80
N GLN A 405 4.99 -28.78 5.78
CA GLN A 405 5.75 -28.82 4.54
C GLN A 405 5.98 -27.38 4.05
N VAL A 406 7.15 -27.15 3.51
CA VAL A 406 7.51 -25.92 2.79
C VAL A 406 8.01 -26.32 1.42
N VAL A 407 7.32 -25.90 0.37
CA VAL A 407 7.74 -26.15 -1.01
C VAL A 407 8.23 -24.83 -1.60
N VAL A 408 9.46 -24.79 -2.07
CA VAL A 408 10.06 -23.63 -2.72
C VAL A 408 10.05 -23.87 -4.22
N GLN A 409 9.48 -22.92 -4.98
CA GLN A 409 9.44 -22.99 -6.43
C GLN A 409 10.16 -21.79 -7.02
N GLY A 410 10.94 -22.06 -8.07
CA GLY A 410 11.56 -21.03 -8.92
C GLY A 410 13.08 -21.12 -9.04
N ALA A 411 13.63 -20.25 -9.88
CA ALA A 411 15.05 -20.27 -10.26
C ALA A 411 16.02 -19.95 -9.09
N ASN A 412 15.52 -19.23 -8.06
CA ASN A 412 16.32 -18.85 -6.87
C ASN A 412 16.03 -19.76 -5.66
N SER A 413 15.60 -20.99 -5.91
CA SER A 413 15.23 -21.95 -4.86
C SER A 413 16.38 -22.26 -3.89
N ASP A 414 17.63 -22.30 -4.37
CA ASP A 414 18.81 -22.59 -3.53
C ASP A 414 19.08 -21.47 -2.53
N ASP A 415 18.97 -20.19 -2.93
CA ASP A 415 19.11 -19.05 -2.04
C ASP A 415 18.02 -19.03 -0.96
N LEU A 416 16.79 -19.34 -1.38
CA LEU A 416 15.66 -19.39 -0.45
C LEU A 416 15.75 -20.60 0.48
N LEU A 417 16.24 -21.77 -0.02
CA LEU A 417 16.54 -22.93 0.81
C LEU A 417 17.53 -22.56 1.92
N LEU A 418 18.65 -21.91 1.57
CA LEU A 418 19.64 -21.48 2.56
C LEU A 418 18.99 -20.56 3.60
N ARG A 419 18.14 -19.61 3.16
CA ARG A 419 17.45 -18.70 4.06
C ARG A 419 16.49 -19.43 5.00
N LEU A 420 15.75 -20.44 4.51
CA LEU A 420 14.85 -21.25 5.33
C LEU A 420 15.61 -22.06 6.39
N LEU A 421 16.75 -22.63 6.03
CA LEU A 421 17.60 -23.33 6.98
C LEU A 421 18.11 -22.39 8.09
N LEU A 422 18.51 -21.17 7.73
CA LEU A 422 18.90 -20.13 8.71
C LEU A 422 17.73 -19.66 9.57
N ALA A 423 16.49 -19.72 9.06
CA ALA A 423 15.28 -19.45 9.81
C ALA A 423 14.88 -20.57 10.78
N GLY A 424 15.61 -21.68 10.80
CA GLY A 424 15.32 -22.82 11.67
C GLY A 424 14.24 -23.77 11.15
N VAL A 425 13.88 -23.69 9.88
CA VAL A 425 12.95 -24.65 9.27
C VAL A 425 13.66 -26.00 9.14
N ASP A 426 13.02 -27.08 9.64
CA ASP A 426 13.54 -28.43 9.55
C ASP A 426 13.77 -28.83 8.06
N PRO A 427 15.01 -29.21 7.67
CA PRO A 427 15.30 -29.63 6.30
C PRO A 427 14.37 -30.74 5.77
N ALA A 428 13.90 -31.62 6.64
CA ALA A 428 13.00 -32.70 6.26
C ALA A 428 11.62 -32.21 5.78
N ARG A 429 11.24 -30.97 6.13
CA ARG A 429 9.99 -30.34 5.71
C ARG A 429 10.12 -29.58 4.39
N ILE A 430 11.35 -29.33 3.90
CA ILE A 430 11.60 -28.48 2.73
C ILE A 430 11.72 -29.32 1.47
N LYS A 431 11.00 -28.92 0.42
CA LYS A 431 11.08 -29.52 -0.91
C LYS A 431 11.30 -28.44 -1.96
N LEU A 432 12.08 -28.74 -3.00
CA LEU A 432 12.36 -27.82 -4.10
C LEU A 432 11.61 -28.28 -5.35
N ALA A 433 11.01 -27.35 -6.08
CA ALA A 433 10.26 -27.58 -7.30
C ALA A 433 10.75 -26.65 -8.42
N GLU A 434 10.85 -27.16 -9.64
CA GLU A 434 11.22 -26.36 -10.80
C GLU A 434 10.01 -25.55 -11.32
N THR A 435 8.84 -26.18 -11.38
CA THR A 435 7.61 -25.57 -11.88
C THR A 435 6.52 -25.54 -10.83
N GLU A 436 5.49 -24.71 -11.07
CA GLU A 436 4.29 -24.66 -10.24
C GLU A 436 3.52 -25.98 -10.20
N THR A 437 3.59 -26.76 -11.28
CA THR A 437 2.99 -28.10 -11.35
C THR A 437 3.76 -29.08 -10.47
N ASP A 438 5.10 -29.07 -10.56
CA ASP A 438 5.96 -29.90 -9.69
C ASP A 438 5.73 -29.54 -8.22
N ALA A 439 5.61 -28.25 -7.90
CA ALA A 439 5.32 -27.79 -6.55
C ALA A 439 3.99 -28.36 -6.03
N ALA A 440 2.95 -28.37 -6.86
CA ALA A 440 1.68 -28.95 -6.50
C ALA A 440 1.78 -30.48 -6.31
N ASP A 441 2.53 -31.16 -7.16
CA ASP A 441 2.67 -32.63 -7.11
C ASP A 441 3.54 -33.12 -5.93
N LEU A 442 4.47 -32.28 -5.44
CA LEU A 442 5.30 -32.57 -4.28
C LEU A 442 4.57 -32.46 -2.93
N ILE A 443 3.41 -31.79 -2.88
CA ILE A 443 2.66 -31.67 -1.63
C ILE A 443 2.07 -33.03 -1.25
N ASP A 444 2.38 -33.47 -0.03
CA ASP A 444 1.67 -34.56 0.61
C ASP A 444 0.38 -33.99 1.23
N LEU A 445 -0.77 -34.45 0.73
CA LEU A 445 -2.08 -34.00 1.18
C LEU A 445 -2.53 -34.69 2.47
N GLU A 446 -1.83 -35.75 2.89
CA GLU A 446 -2.16 -36.44 4.13
C GLU A 446 -1.63 -35.64 5.34
N GLY A 447 -2.47 -35.50 6.34
CA GLY A 447 -2.08 -34.89 7.61
C GLY A 447 -1.94 -33.36 7.60
N ILE A 448 -2.48 -32.69 6.58
CA ILE A 448 -2.62 -31.22 6.53
C ILE A 448 -4.10 -30.80 6.42
N ASP A 449 -4.40 -29.59 6.87
CA ASP A 449 -5.74 -29.03 6.89
C ASP A 449 -5.89 -27.92 5.81
N GLY A 450 -4.75 -27.48 5.23
CA GLY A 450 -4.76 -26.48 4.15
C GLY A 450 -3.43 -26.33 3.42
N VAL A 451 -3.53 -25.80 2.19
CA VAL A 451 -2.40 -25.45 1.33
C VAL A 451 -2.38 -23.93 1.15
N PHE A 452 -1.27 -23.30 1.47
CA PHE A 452 -1.09 -21.86 1.46
C PHE A 452 0.04 -21.49 0.49
N CYS A 453 -0.23 -20.62 -0.46
CA CYS A 453 0.74 -20.14 -1.44
C CYS A 453 1.06 -18.66 -1.17
N ALA A 454 2.31 -18.37 -0.78
CA ALA A 454 2.86 -17.02 -0.76
C ALA A 454 3.58 -16.77 -2.10
N TYR A 455 3.13 -15.78 -2.86
CA TYR A 455 3.66 -15.54 -4.20
C TYR A 455 3.87 -14.04 -4.48
N ASP A 456 4.79 -13.73 -5.39
CA ASP A 456 4.98 -12.38 -5.90
C ASP A 456 3.81 -11.99 -6.81
N ILE A 457 3.37 -10.72 -6.73
CA ILE A 457 2.27 -10.20 -7.57
C ILE A 457 2.50 -10.42 -9.09
N PHE A 458 3.73 -10.63 -9.51
CA PHE A 458 4.06 -10.95 -10.91
C PHE A 458 3.85 -12.42 -11.26
N ASN A 459 3.75 -13.31 -10.26
CA ASN A 459 3.59 -14.75 -10.40
C ASN A 459 2.11 -15.19 -10.27
N GLY A 460 1.15 -14.27 -10.44
CA GLY A 460 -0.27 -14.55 -10.26
C GLY A 460 -0.80 -15.69 -11.14
N GLU A 461 -0.40 -15.73 -12.43
CA GLU A 461 -0.81 -16.82 -13.34
C GLU A 461 -0.22 -18.18 -12.93
N GLN A 462 1.00 -18.21 -12.38
CA GLN A 462 1.62 -19.42 -11.85
C GLN A 462 0.89 -19.89 -10.58
N ALA A 463 0.57 -18.96 -9.68
CA ALA A 463 -0.19 -19.26 -8.47
C ALA A 463 -1.60 -19.79 -8.78
N ASP A 464 -2.25 -19.31 -9.85
CA ASP A 464 -3.54 -19.80 -10.30
C ASP A 464 -3.41 -21.22 -10.87
N ARG A 465 -2.43 -21.53 -11.74
CA ARG A 465 -2.18 -22.89 -12.25
C ARG A 465 -1.82 -23.87 -11.13
N PHE A 466 -1.00 -23.41 -10.17
CA PHE A 466 -0.70 -24.19 -8.97
C PHE A 466 -1.97 -24.57 -8.21
N ARG A 467 -2.82 -23.59 -7.89
CA ARG A 467 -4.09 -23.81 -7.17
C ARG A 467 -4.99 -24.79 -7.91
N ASP A 468 -5.14 -24.61 -9.23
CA ASP A 468 -5.97 -25.48 -10.05
C ASP A 468 -5.44 -26.94 -10.03
N ARG A 469 -4.13 -27.13 -10.07
CA ARG A 469 -3.51 -28.46 -9.97
C ARG A 469 -3.72 -29.10 -8.60
N VAL A 470 -3.53 -28.35 -7.51
CA VAL A 470 -3.80 -28.84 -6.14
C VAL A 470 -5.28 -29.22 -5.99
N THR A 471 -6.20 -28.38 -6.50
CA THR A 471 -7.64 -28.66 -6.49
C THR A 471 -7.94 -30.00 -7.18
N GLN A 472 -7.40 -30.24 -8.38
CA GLN A 472 -7.55 -31.50 -9.10
C GLN A 472 -7.06 -32.69 -8.29
N ARG A 473 -5.92 -32.59 -7.62
CA ARG A 473 -5.37 -33.66 -6.78
C ARG A 473 -6.27 -33.97 -5.58
N ILE A 474 -6.80 -32.94 -4.91
CA ILE A 474 -7.74 -33.12 -3.78
C ILE A 474 -9.04 -33.79 -4.24
N GLU A 475 -9.54 -33.46 -5.43
CA GLU A 475 -10.77 -34.07 -5.99
C GLU A 475 -10.58 -35.52 -6.40
N GLN A 476 -9.35 -35.91 -6.74
CA GLN A 476 -8.99 -37.29 -7.15
C GLN A 476 -8.62 -38.19 -5.96
N ALA A 477 -8.18 -37.61 -4.82
CA ALA A 477 -7.85 -38.32 -3.59
C ALA A 477 -9.13 -38.67 -2.80
#